data_80bb61d81e6d7bfab7157245ff1f5752
#
_entry.id   80bb61d81e6d7bfab7157245ff1f5752
#
_cell.length_a   1.000
_cell.length_b   1.000
_cell.length_c   1.000
_cell.angle_alpha   90.00
_cell.angle_beta   90.00
_cell.angle_gamma   90.00
#
_symmetry.space_group_name_H-M   'P 1'
#
loop_
_entity.id
_entity.type
_entity.pdbx_description
1 polymer ?
#
loop_
_entity_poly.entity_id
_entity_poly.type
_entity_poly.pdbx_seq_one_letter_code
_entity_poly.pdbx_strand_id
1 'polypeptide(L)'
;MISVKNLYKEFKNDNETLRILSGINVEFKKGEKVAIIGPSGSGKSTFLRCLNGLEIPTGGEINFEGVNITDPKCNMDEIRKNIGMVFQHFNLFPHLTILQNITLAPISLKLYTKRDAEQCALALLEKVGLRDKADSYPSRLSGGQKQRVAIIRALIMNPKLLLFDEPTSALDPEMIKEVISVMVDIANQGMTMIVVTHEMSFVKEAATRVLFMDHGKIIADETPDQLFNNCQNVRVSKFLKKIV
;
A
#
# COMPACT_ATOMS: atom_id res chain seq x y z
N MET A 1 15.75 4.09 -2.23
CA MET A 1 14.44 4.62 -2.62
C MET A 1 13.72 5.26 -1.45
N ILE A 2 13.38 4.51 -0.39
CA ILE A 2 12.95 5.08 0.91
C ILE A 2 13.90 4.65 1.99
N SER A 3 14.28 5.58 2.86
CA SER A 3 14.98 5.25 4.10
C SER A 3 14.24 5.85 5.29
N VAL A 4 14.07 5.06 6.34
CA VAL A 4 13.39 5.41 7.58
C VAL A 4 14.40 5.30 8.71
N LYS A 5 14.57 6.36 9.48
CA LYS A 5 15.53 6.43 10.58
C LYS A 5 14.84 6.83 11.87
N ASN A 6 14.93 5.95 12.85
CA ASN A 6 14.48 6.16 14.22
C ASN A 6 13.05 6.72 14.30
N LEU A 7 12.12 6.11 13.56
CA LEU A 7 10.74 6.60 13.41
C LEU A 7 9.90 6.29 14.64
N TYR A 8 9.27 7.33 15.18
CA TYR A 8 8.33 7.24 16.29
C TYR A 8 6.97 7.83 15.90
N LYS A 9 5.90 7.21 16.40
CA LYS A 9 4.56 7.79 16.34
C LYS A 9 3.84 7.55 17.66
N GLU A 10 3.36 8.63 18.24
CA GLU A 10 2.55 8.64 19.44
C GLU A 10 1.24 9.38 19.18
N PHE A 11 0.15 8.86 19.73
CA PHE A 11 -1.11 9.56 19.83
C PHE A 11 -1.33 9.99 21.27
N LYS A 12 -1.63 11.26 21.49
CA LYS A 12 -1.90 11.81 22.79
C LYS A 12 -3.40 12.04 22.94
N ASN A 13 -3.99 11.39 23.92
CA ASN A 13 -5.32 11.71 24.44
C ASN A 13 -5.13 12.42 25.79
N ASP A 14 -6.19 13.08 26.29
CA ASP A 14 -6.12 13.93 27.50
C ASP A 14 -5.45 13.27 28.72
N ASN A 15 -5.49 11.95 28.84
CA ASN A 15 -4.98 11.20 30.00
C ASN A 15 -3.86 10.20 29.68
N GLU A 16 -3.59 9.89 28.40
CA GLU A 16 -2.63 8.83 28.05
C GLU A 16 -1.88 9.15 26.75
N THR A 17 -0.61 8.74 26.72
CA THR A 17 0.19 8.74 25.49
C THR A 17 0.33 7.30 24.99
N LEU A 18 -0.30 7.01 23.86
CA LEU A 18 -0.21 5.70 23.21
C LEU A 18 0.88 5.72 22.15
N ARG A 19 1.97 5.00 22.40
CA ARG A 19 3.06 4.85 21.44
C ARG A 19 2.75 3.71 20.47
N ILE A 20 2.58 4.05 19.19
CA ILE A 20 2.25 3.11 18.11
C ILE A 20 3.50 2.65 17.37
N LEU A 21 4.47 3.54 17.13
CA LEU A 21 5.74 3.20 16.49
C LEU A 21 6.89 3.56 17.42
N SER A 22 7.89 2.67 17.50
CA SER A 22 8.95 2.72 18.53
C SER A 22 10.34 2.54 17.91
N GLY A 23 10.86 3.60 17.24
CA GLY A 23 12.23 3.63 16.74
C GLY A 23 12.45 2.71 15.54
N ILE A 24 11.56 2.76 14.54
CA ILE A 24 11.69 1.95 13.33
C ILE A 24 12.85 2.47 12.48
N ASN A 25 13.72 1.55 12.09
CA ASN A 25 14.81 1.76 11.14
C ASN A 25 14.68 0.73 10.03
N VAL A 26 14.53 1.18 8.77
CA VAL A 26 14.41 0.30 7.61
C VAL A 26 14.71 1.06 6.32
N GLU A 27 15.26 0.36 5.34
CA GLU A 27 15.47 0.88 3.99
C GLU A 27 14.73 0.01 2.97
N PHE A 28 14.12 0.66 1.98
CA PHE A 28 13.45 0.00 0.87
C PHE A 28 14.16 0.38 -0.43
N LYS A 29 14.49 -0.63 -1.23
CA LYS A 29 15.17 -0.45 -2.52
C LYS A 29 14.16 -0.41 -3.66
N LYS A 30 14.57 0.17 -4.79
CA LYS A 30 13.76 0.16 -6.00
C LYS A 30 13.57 -1.29 -6.50
N GLY A 31 12.35 -1.64 -6.89
CA GLY A 31 11.97 -2.97 -7.37
C GLY A 31 11.71 -3.99 -6.27
N GLU A 32 11.93 -3.67 -4.98
CA GLU A 32 11.52 -4.56 -3.88
C GLU A 32 9.98 -4.66 -3.78
N LYS A 33 9.51 -5.87 -3.47
CA LYS A 33 8.13 -6.15 -3.10
C LYS A 33 8.14 -6.58 -1.65
N VAL A 34 7.85 -5.62 -0.76
CA VAL A 34 7.96 -5.85 0.68
C VAL A 34 6.58 -6.09 1.27
N ALA A 35 6.39 -7.25 1.87
CA ALA A 35 5.20 -7.53 2.67
C ALA A 35 5.44 -7.15 4.13
N ILE A 36 4.49 -6.45 4.73
CA ILE A 36 4.49 -6.12 6.17
C ILE A 36 3.38 -6.94 6.81
N ILE A 37 3.75 -7.86 7.69
CA ILE A 37 2.83 -8.75 8.40
C ILE A 37 2.97 -8.57 9.92
N GLY A 38 2.02 -9.08 10.68
CA GLY A 38 2.02 -9.02 12.14
C GLY A 38 0.63 -8.90 12.74
N PRO A 39 0.48 -8.99 14.08
CA PRO A 39 -0.83 -8.93 14.74
C PRO A 39 -1.55 -7.59 14.50
N SER A 40 -2.88 -7.62 14.64
CA SER A 40 -3.69 -6.38 14.64
C SER A 40 -3.20 -5.46 15.75
N GLY A 41 -3.19 -4.14 15.49
CA GLY A 41 -2.69 -3.15 16.43
C GLY A 41 -1.16 -3.06 16.57
N SER A 42 -0.37 -3.81 15.78
CA SER A 42 1.11 -3.71 15.82
C SER A 42 1.71 -2.46 15.17
N GLY A 43 0.88 -1.58 14.56
CA GLY A 43 1.32 -0.32 13.96
C GLY A 43 1.55 -0.35 12.45
N LYS A 44 1.24 -1.45 11.74
CA LYS A 44 1.50 -1.63 10.30
C LYS A 44 0.91 -0.52 9.43
N SER A 45 -0.40 -0.28 9.55
CA SER A 45 -1.10 0.76 8.77
C SER A 45 -0.61 2.17 9.13
N THR A 46 -0.32 2.42 10.41
CA THR A 46 0.25 3.70 10.85
C THR A 46 1.63 3.92 10.24
N PHE A 47 2.48 2.89 10.23
CA PHE A 47 3.78 2.93 9.59
C PHE A 47 3.65 3.22 8.08
N LEU A 48 2.78 2.49 7.39
CA LEU A 48 2.54 2.69 5.96
C LEU A 48 2.06 4.11 5.66
N ARG A 49 1.16 4.67 6.48
CA ARG A 49 0.65 6.04 6.33
C ARG A 49 1.69 7.11 6.63
N CYS A 50 2.69 6.81 7.46
CA CYS A 50 3.82 7.72 7.64
C CYS A 50 4.67 7.80 6.35
N LEU A 51 4.81 6.71 5.58
CA LEU A 51 5.62 6.70 4.35
C LEU A 51 5.09 7.61 3.23
N ASN A 52 3.81 7.96 3.24
CA ASN A 52 3.22 8.92 2.28
C ASN A 52 2.75 10.23 2.94
N GLY A 53 3.12 10.44 4.20
CA GLY A 53 2.79 11.65 4.96
C GLY A 53 1.31 11.84 5.28
N LEU A 54 0.48 10.79 5.23
CA LEU A 54 -0.89 10.83 5.75
C LEU A 54 -0.91 10.86 7.28
N GLU A 55 0.09 10.22 7.89
CA GLU A 55 0.36 10.32 9.31
C GLU A 55 1.70 11.03 9.51
N ILE A 56 1.70 12.10 10.29
CA ILE A 56 2.93 12.83 10.62
C ILE A 56 3.58 12.09 11.79
N PRO A 57 4.82 11.60 11.66
CA PRO A 57 5.53 10.96 12.77
C PRO A 57 5.80 11.96 13.90
N THR A 58 5.90 11.45 15.12
CA THR A 58 6.24 12.27 16.29
C THR A 58 7.75 12.53 16.39
N GLY A 59 8.56 11.66 15.76
CA GLY A 59 10.02 11.80 15.69
C GLY A 59 10.62 10.84 14.68
N GLY A 60 11.90 11.07 14.37
CA GLY A 60 12.62 10.36 13.32
C GLY A 60 12.49 11.00 11.95
N GLU A 61 13.08 10.35 10.96
CA GLU A 61 13.15 10.86 9.60
C GLU A 61 12.73 9.82 8.57
N ILE A 62 12.04 10.28 7.53
CA ILE A 62 11.72 9.49 6.33
C ILE A 62 12.26 10.23 5.13
N ASN A 63 13.14 9.58 4.37
CA ASN A 63 13.68 10.09 3.13
C ASN A 63 13.13 9.30 1.94
N PHE A 64 12.49 9.98 1.00
CA PHE A 64 12.04 9.42 -0.27
C PHE A 64 12.84 10.05 -1.41
N GLU A 65 13.60 9.25 -2.15
CA GLU A 65 14.43 9.69 -3.29
C GLU A 65 15.36 10.87 -2.93
N GLY A 66 15.89 10.89 -1.70
CA GLY A 66 16.81 11.94 -1.22
C GLY A 66 16.09 13.15 -0.61
N VAL A 67 14.76 13.19 -0.63
CA VAL A 67 13.97 14.26 0.00
C VAL A 67 13.47 13.81 1.37
N ASN A 68 13.76 14.58 2.42
CA ASN A 68 13.20 14.35 3.74
C ASN A 68 11.71 14.77 3.77
N ILE A 69 10.81 13.79 3.77
CA ILE A 69 9.36 14.03 3.77
C ILE A 69 8.79 14.36 5.15
N THR A 70 9.60 14.25 6.20
CA THR A 70 9.23 14.65 7.57
C THR A 70 9.57 16.11 7.86
N ASP A 71 10.29 16.80 6.95
CA ASP A 71 10.54 18.23 7.06
C ASP A 71 9.21 19.00 6.84
N PRO A 72 8.78 19.86 7.77
CA PRO A 72 7.57 20.69 7.60
C PRO A 72 7.57 21.56 6.33
N LYS A 73 8.74 21.84 5.74
CA LYS A 73 8.89 22.59 4.49
C LYS A 73 8.75 21.73 3.24
N CYS A 74 8.65 20.39 3.39
CA CYS A 74 8.52 19.48 2.26
C CYS A 74 7.17 19.67 1.55
N ASN A 75 7.22 19.83 0.22
CA ASN A 75 6.01 19.83 -0.60
C ASN A 75 5.50 18.39 -0.78
N MET A 76 4.61 17.97 0.12
CA MET A 76 4.04 16.63 0.12
C MET A 76 3.19 16.33 -1.12
N ASP A 77 2.64 17.31 -1.78
CA ASP A 77 1.84 17.08 -3.01
C ASP A 77 2.75 16.61 -4.15
N GLU A 78 3.96 17.14 -4.27
CA GLU A 78 4.94 16.64 -5.25
C GLU A 78 5.43 15.22 -4.92
N ILE A 79 5.59 14.91 -3.63
CA ILE A 79 5.96 13.55 -3.18
C ILE A 79 4.84 12.56 -3.50
N ARG A 80 3.59 12.90 -3.18
CA ARG A 80 2.42 12.02 -3.38
C ARG A 80 2.12 11.71 -4.84
N LYS A 81 2.58 12.52 -5.80
CA LYS A 81 2.52 12.19 -7.23
C LYS A 81 3.32 10.92 -7.56
N ASN A 82 4.37 10.64 -6.78
CA ASN A 82 5.27 9.51 -6.97
C ASN A 82 4.96 8.30 -6.07
N ILE A 83 4.02 8.44 -5.13
CA ILE A 83 3.63 7.38 -4.19
C ILE A 83 2.13 7.13 -4.33
N GLY A 84 1.77 6.05 -4.99
CA GLY A 84 0.38 5.59 -5.03
C GLY A 84 0.00 4.88 -3.74
N MET A 85 -1.25 5.05 -3.30
CA MET A 85 -1.76 4.34 -2.13
C MET A 85 -3.13 3.72 -2.41
N VAL A 86 -3.24 2.45 -2.05
CA VAL A 86 -4.46 1.65 -2.10
C VAL A 86 -4.87 1.30 -0.67
N PHE A 87 -6.10 1.67 -0.31
CA PHE A 87 -6.63 1.54 1.05
C PHE A 87 -7.48 0.27 1.20
N GLN A 88 -7.71 -0.13 2.44
CA GLN A 88 -8.63 -1.18 2.83
C GLN A 88 -10.07 -0.91 2.34
N HIS A 89 -10.54 0.31 2.52
CA HIS A 89 -11.78 0.79 1.92
C HIS A 89 -11.42 1.48 0.61
N PHE A 90 -12.10 1.12 -0.45
CA PHE A 90 -11.78 1.49 -1.85
C PHE A 90 -11.64 3.00 -2.10
N ASN A 91 -12.29 3.83 -1.27
CA ASN A 91 -12.25 5.30 -1.31
C ASN A 91 -12.56 5.87 -2.71
N LEU A 92 -13.45 5.22 -3.45
CA LEU A 92 -13.94 5.75 -4.72
C LEU A 92 -14.97 6.84 -4.47
N PHE A 93 -14.94 7.88 -5.30
CA PHE A 93 -15.93 8.95 -5.26
C PHE A 93 -17.27 8.43 -5.78
N PRO A 94 -18.32 8.36 -4.95
CA PRO A 94 -19.57 7.69 -5.30
C PRO A 94 -20.37 8.43 -6.38
N HIS A 95 -20.16 9.73 -6.54
CA HIS A 95 -20.81 10.62 -7.51
C HIS A 95 -20.08 10.70 -8.85
N LEU A 96 -18.93 10.05 -9.01
CA LEU A 96 -18.17 9.97 -10.25
C LEU A 96 -18.27 8.57 -10.85
N THR A 97 -18.26 8.48 -12.19
CA THR A 97 -18.12 7.19 -12.88
C THR A 97 -16.76 6.55 -12.59
N ILE A 98 -16.57 5.30 -12.95
CA ILE A 98 -15.29 4.61 -12.80
C ILE A 98 -14.20 5.31 -13.61
N LEU A 99 -14.49 5.65 -14.86
CA LEU A 99 -13.56 6.39 -15.71
C LEU A 99 -13.17 7.74 -15.07
N GLN A 100 -14.15 8.48 -14.57
CA GLN A 100 -13.91 9.76 -13.89
C GLN A 100 -13.10 9.59 -12.60
N ASN A 101 -13.36 8.56 -11.79
CA ASN A 101 -12.56 8.25 -10.61
C ASN A 101 -11.09 8.04 -10.93
N ILE A 102 -10.78 7.35 -12.03
CA ILE A 102 -9.42 7.05 -12.44
C ILE A 102 -8.74 8.30 -13.03
N THR A 103 -9.45 9.07 -13.85
CA THR A 103 -8.87 10.19 -14.61
C THR A 103 -8.83 11.51 -13.86
N LEU A 104 -9.52 11.63 -12.71
CA LEU A 104 -9.61 12.87 -11.95
C LEU A 104 -8.24 13.45 -11.59
N ALA A 105 -7.37 12.67 -10.96
CA ALA A 105 -6.09 13.13 -10.47
C ALA A 105 -5.13 13.52 -11.62
N PRO A 106 -4.87 12.66 -12.62
CA PRO A 106 -3.94 13.01 -13.69
C PRO A 106 -4.39 14.21 -14.53
N ILE A 107 -5.69 14.44 -14.70
CA ILE A 107 -6.22 15.64 -15.39
C ILE A 107 -6.08 16.87 -14.50
N SER A 108 -6.50 16.81 -13.23
CA SER A 108 -6.46 17.93 -12.30
C SER A 108 -5.02 18.42 -12.05
N LEU A 109 -4.06 17.51 -12.03
CA LEU A 109 -2.64 17.81 -11.89
C LEU A 109 -1.95 18.16 -13.21
N LYS A 110 -2.70 18.21 -14.32
CA LYS A 110 -2.21 18.53 -15.68
C LYS A 110 -1.07 17.60 -16.14
N LEU A 111 -1.07 16.35 -15.70
CA LEU A 111 -0.11 15.32 -16.12
C LEU A 111 -0.50 14.73 -17.48
N TYR A 112 -1.79 14.66 -17.75
CA TYR A 112 -2.37 14.17 -19.01
C TYR A 112 -3.41 15.16 -19.53
N THR A 113 -3.58 15.19 -20.85
CA THR A 113 -4.81 15.76 -21.43
C THR A 113 -6.00 14.85 -21.08
N LYS A 114 -7.22 15.38 -21.14
CA LYS A 114 -8.44 14.58 -20.91
C LYS A 114 -8.46 13.33 -21.80
N ARG A 115 -8.17 13.49 -23.09
CA ARG A 115 -8.15 12.40 -24.06
C ARG A 115 -7.12 11.32 -23.72
N ASP A 116 -5.89 11.71 -23.38
CA ASP A 116 -4.82 10.76 -23.06
C ASP A 116 -5.12 10.04 -21.75
N ALA A 117 -5.65 10.75 -20.74
CA ALA A 117 -6.07 10.15 -19.48
C ALA A 117 -7.17 9.10 -19.68
N GLU A 118 -8.21 9.40 -20.49
CA GLU A 118 -9.28 8.46 -20.78
C GLU A 118 -8.78 7.23 -21.56
N GLN A 119 -7.91 7.41 -22.53
CA GLN A 119 -7.32 6.28 -23.27
C GLN A 119 -6.47 5.39 -22.34
N CYS A 120 -5.61 5.99 -21.53
CA CYS A 120 -4.79 5.26 -20.56
C CYS A 120 -5.67 4.51 -19.53
N ALA A 121 -6.70 5.17 -19.01
CA ALA A 121 -7.63 4.57 -18.04
C ALA A 121 -8.37 3.37 -18.63
N LEU A 122 -8.86 3.48 -19.87
CA LEU A 122 -9.54 2.38 -20.58
C LEU A 122 -8.61 1.19 -20.81
N ALA A 123 -7.35 1.45 -21.22
CA ALA A 123 -6.36 0.38 -21.38
C ALA A 123 -6.03 -0.32 -20.04
N LEU A 124 -5.95 0.43 -18.95
CA LEU A 124 -5.75 -0.14 -17.62
C LEU A 124 -6.97 -0.93 -17.14
N LEU A 125 -8.19 -0.43 -17.37
CA LEU A 125 -9.44 -1.14 -17.05
C LEU A 125 -9.55 -2.45 -17.83
N GLU A 126 -9.09 -2.48 -19.09
CA GLU A 126 -9.06 -3.70 -19.90
C GLU A 126 -8.18 -4.78 -19.26
N LYS A 127 -6.98 -4.41 -18.76
CA LYS A 127 -6.06 -5.34 -18.08
C LYS A 127 -6.66 -6.01 -16.86
N VAL A 128 -7.62 -5.37 -16.20
CA VAL A 128 -8.29 -5.93 -15.02
C VAL A 128 -9.73 -6.42 -15.30
N GLY A 129 -10.11 -6.52 -16.61
CA GLY A 129 -11.39 -7.05 -17.03
C GLY A 129 -12.60 -6.19 -16.67
N LEU A 130 -12.43 -4.85 -16.62
CA LEU A 130 -13.47 -3.92 -16.19
C LEU A 130 -13.74 -2.79 -17.20
N ARG A 131 -13.33 -2.94 -18.46
CA ARG A 131 -13.53 -1.93 -19.50
C ARG A 131 -15.01 -1.59 -19.72
N ASP A 132 -15.88 -2.58 -19.66
CA ASP A 132 -17.35 -2.45 -19.78
C ASP A 132 -18.00 -1.67 -18.62
N LYS A 133 -17.25 -1.47 -17.54
CA LYS A 133 -17.70 -0.73 -16.34
C LYS A 133 -17.26 0.74 -16.32
N ALA A 134 -16.56 1.23 -17.34
CA ALA A 134 -16.00 2.59 -17.38
C ALA A 134 -17.02 3.67 -17.05
N ASP A 135 -18.24 3.58 -17.60
CA ASP A 135 -19.31 4.55 -17.39
C ASP A 135 -20.23 4.21 -16.21
N SER A 136 -19.95 3.12 -15.50
CA SER A 136 -20.69 2.73 -14.29
C SER A 136 -20.28 3.58 -13.09
N TYR A 137 -21.18 3.66 -12.10
CA TYR A 137 -20.87 4.26 -10.79
C TYR A 137 -20.40 3.19 -9.81
N PRO A 138 -19.59 3.56 -8.78
CA PRO A 138 -19.08 2.60 -7.79
C PRO A 138 -20.16 1.75 -7.11
N SER A 139 -21.38 2.27 -6.93
CA SER A 139 -22.49 1.54 -6.35
C SER A 139 -22.92 0.28 -7.12
N ARG A 140 -22.57 0.19 -8.41
CA ARG A 140 -22.91 -0.94 -9.29
C ARG A 140 -21.81 -2.01 -9.35
N LEU A 141 -20.70 -1.84 -8.63
CA LEU A 141 -19.57 -2.73 -8.64
C LEU A 141 -19.52 -3.60 -7.38
N SER A 142 -19.03 -4.83 -7.52
CA SER A 142 -18.66 -5.69 -6.39
C SER A 142 -17.48 -5.12 -5.60
N GLY A 143 -17.21 -5.63 -4.40
CA GLY A 143 -16.05 -5.23 -3.59
C GLY A 143 -14.74 -5.42 -4.32
N GLY A 144 -14.52 -6.60 -4.91
CA GLY A 144 -13.30 -6.90 -5.68
C GLY A 144 -13.14 -6.02 -6.92
N GLN A 145 -14.24 -5.72 -7.62
CA GLN A 145 -14.23 -4.77 -8.74
C GLN A 145 -13.83 -3.37 -8.29
N LYS A 146 -14.41 -2.87 -7.18
CA LYS A 146 -14.04 -1.57 -6.60
C LYS A 146 -12.56 -1.51 -6.23
N GLN A 147 -12.03 -2.59 -5.67
CA GLN A 147 -10.62 -2.65 -5.28
C GLN A 147 -9.70 -2.65 -6.50
N ARG A 148 -10.03 -3.40 -7.55
CA ARG A 148 -9.27 -3.35 -8.81
C ARG A 148 -9.28 -1.95 -9.43
N VAL A 149 -10.41 -1.24 -9.38
CA VAL A 149 -10.48 0.18 -9.79
C VAL A 149 -9.60 1.08 -8.91
N ALA A 150 -9.58 0.88 -7.59
CA ALA A 150 -8.72 1.65 -6.69
C ALA A 150 -7.22 1.44 -7.00
N ILE A 151 -6.83 0.21 -7.36
CA ILE A 151 -5.47 -0.10 -7.83
C ILE A 151 -5.15 0.63 -9.13
N ILE A 152 -6.05 0.58 -10.13
CA ILE A 152 -5.88 1.27 -11.42
C ILE A 152 -5.79 2.78 -11.23
N ARG A 153 -6.60 3.34 -10.33
CA ARG A 153 -6.55 4.78 -9.99
C ARG A 153 -5.18 5.19 -9.40
N ALA A 154 -4.53 4.33 -8.66
CA ALA A 154 -3.19 4.58 -8.17
C ALA A 154 -2.14 4.42 -9.29
N LEU A 155 -2.30 3.42 -10.17
CA LEU A 155 -1.37 3.11 -11.25
C LEU A 155 -1.34 4.15 -12.37
N ILE A 156 -2.45 4.79 -12.70
CA ILE A 156 -2.50 5.77 -13.80
C ILE A 156 -1.59 6.98 -13.56
N MET A 157 -1.27 7.25 -12.30
CA MET A 157 -0.31 8.29 -11.91
C MET A 157 1.15 7.94 -12.24
N ASN A 158 1.41 6.71 -12.72
CA ASN A 158 2.74 6.17 -12.96
C ASN A 158 3.70 6.35 -11.76
N PRO A 159 3.29 5.90 -10.57
CA PRO A 159 4.06 6.13 -9.35
C PRO A 159 5.36 5.32 -9.32
N LYS A 160 6.35 5.79 -8.58
CA LYS A 160 7.60 5.06 -8.32
C LYS A 160 7.42 3.98 -7.26
N LEU A 161 6.41 4.13 -6.39
CA LEU A 161 6.10 3.26 -5.27
C LEU A 161 4.59 3.10 -5.12
N LEU A 162 4.14 1.86 -4.89
CA LEU A 162 2.77 1.56 -4.49
C LEU A 162 2.72 1.07 -3.04
N LEU A 163 1.87 1.70 -2.25
CA LEU A 163 1.56 1.31 -0.88
C LEU A 163 0.18 0.66 -0.84
N PHE A 164 0.06 -0.49 -0.18
CA PHE A 164 -1.21 -1.20 -0.01
C PHE A 164 -1.49 -1.39 1.48
N ASP A 165 -2.58 -0.82 1.97
CA ASP A 165 -3.03 -0.94 3.36
C ASP A 165 -4.18 -1.94 3.44
N GLU A 166 -3.87 -3.21 3.69
CA GLU A 166 -4.80 -4.33 3.81
C GLU A 166 -5.83 -4.39 2.66
N PRO A 167 -5.41 -4.49 1.40
CA PRO A 167 -6.28 -4.28 0.23
C PRO A 167 -7.38 -5.32 0.06
N THR A 168 -7.35 -6.42 0.80
CA THR A 168 -8.28 -7.55 0.70
C THR A 168 -9.19 -7.72 1.91
N SER A 169 -8.93 -7.02 3.03
CA SER A 169 -9.61 -7.25 4.31
C SER A 169 -11.11 -6.90 4.33
N ALA A 170 -11.59 -6.11 3.35
CA ALA A 170 -13.00 -5.75 3.18
C ALA A 170 -13.69 -6.57 2.07
N LEU A 171 -13.08 -7.69 1.64
CA LEU A 171 -13.56 -8.51 0.52
C LEU A 171 -14.00 -9.89 0.96
N ASP A 172 -14.97 -10.44 0.22
CA ASP A 172 -15.33 -11.84 0.33
C ASP A 172 -14.21 -12.75 -0.22
N PRO A 173 -14.04 -13.99 0.30
CA PRO A 173 -12.94 -14.90 -0.09
C PRO A 173 -12.83 -15.16 -1.59
N GLU A 174 -13.96 -15.18 -2.31
CA GLU A 174 -13.97 -15.42 -3.76
C GLU A 174 -13.32 -14.24 -4.52
N MET A 175 -13.45 -13.00 -4.02
CA MET A 175 -12.93 -11.81 -4.66
C MET A 175 -11.45 -11.55 -4.33
N ILE A 176 -10.93 -12.13 -3.24
CA ILE A 176 -9.54 -11.96 -2.81
C ILE A 176 -8.56 -12.42 -3.89
N LYS A 177 -8.82 -13.57 -4.50
CA LYS A 177 -7.95 -14.14 -5.53
C LYS A 177 -7.78 -13.23 -6.74
N GLU A 178 -8.87 -12.59 -7.19
CA GLU A 178 -8.84 -11.68 -8.33
C GLU A 178 -7.98 -10.43 -8.03
N VAL A 179 -8.09 -9.88 -6.82
CA VAL A 179 -7.30 -8.72 -6.41
C VAL A 179 -5.83 -9.08 -6.25
N ILE A 180 -5.53 -10.24 -5.64
CA ILE A 180 -4.15 -10.73 -5.49
C ILE A 180 -3.51 -10.96 -6.87
N SER A 181 -4.22 -11.57 -7.82
CA SER A 181 -3.71 -11.77 -9.19
C SER A 181 -3.27 -10.44 -9.81
N VAL A 182 -4.08 -9.40 -9.70
CA VAL A 182 -3.72 -8.07 -10.21
C VAL A 182 -2.48 -7.52 -9.49
N MET A 183 -2.37 -7.71 -8.18
CA MET A 183 -1.19 -7.24 -7.41
C MET A 183 0.08 -8.01 -7.81
N VAL A 184 -0.02 -9.31 -8.06
CA VAL A 184 1.08 -10.17 -8.53
C VAL A 184 1.54 -9.72 -9.92
N ASP A 185 0.60 -9.46 -10.83
CA ASP A 185 0.93 -8.97 -12.18
C ASP A 185 1.69 -7.64 -12.14
N ILE A 186 1.28 -6.72 -11.25
CA ILE A 186 1.98 -5.44 -11.04
C ILE A 186 3.38 -5.67 -10.45
N ALA A 187 3.51 -6.59 -9.50
CA ALA A 187 4.78 -6.96 -8.91
C ALA A 187 5.75 -7.53 -9.97
N ASN A 188 5.26 -8.41 -10.84
CA ASN A 188 6.03 -9.03 -11.92
C ASN A 188 6.50 -8.03 -12.98
N GLN A 189 5.78 -6.92 -13.15
CA GLN A 189 6.20 -5.80 -14.00
C GLN A 189 7.34 -4.94 -13.37
N GLY A 190 7.85 -5.31 -12.20
CA GLY A 190 8.96 -4.63 -11.54
C GLY A 190 8.58 -3.43 -10.67
N MET A 191 7.28 -3.23 -10.40
CA MET A 191 6.82 -2.16 -9.52
C MET A 191 7.40 -2.32 -8.11
N THR A 192 7.85 -1.22 -7.51
CA THR A 192 8.22 -1.21 -6.09
C THR A 192 6.94 -1.17 -5.25
N MET A 193 6.79 -2.10 -4.33
CA MET A 193 5.57 -2.24 -3.55
C MET A 193 5.87 -2.45 -2.06
N ILE A 194 5.08 -1.81 -1.21
CA ILE A 194 5.03 -2.11 0.22
C ILE A 194 3.57 -2.45 0.56
N VAL A 195 3.35 -3.66 1.03
CA VAL A 195 2.01 -4.25 1.18
C VAL A 195 1.80 -4.70 2.62
N VAL A 196 0.93 -4.01 3.35
CA VAL A 196 0.39 -4.53 4.62
C VAL A 196 -0.69 -5.54 4.27
N THR A 197 -0.51 -6.79 4.67
CA THR A 197 -1.43 -7.87 4.31
C THR A 197 -1.47 -8.99 5.33
N HIS A 198 -2.59 -9.73 5.32
CA HIS A 198 -2.76 -11.02 5.97
C HIS A 198 -2.79 -12.17 4.96
N GLU A 199 -2.69 -11.87 3.64
CA GLU A 199 -2.75 -12.84 2.57
C GLU A 199 -1.38 -13.49 2.32
N MET A 200 -1.19 -14.67 2.89
CA MET A 200 0.08 -15.40 2.76
C MET A 200 0.32 -15.92 1.34
N SER A 201 -0.72 -16.05 0.51
CA SER A 201 -0.60 -16.35 -0.91
C SER A 201 0.20 -15.28 -1.65
N PHE A 202 -0.15 -13.99 -1.46
CA PHE A 202 0.63 -12.88 -2.02
C PHE A 202 2.08 -12.88 -1.51
N VAL A 203 2.27 -13.13 -0.20
CA VAL A 203 3.63 -13.13 0.39
C VAL A 203 4.50 -14.21 -0.26
N LYS A 204 3.97 -15.42 -0.47
CA LYS A 204 4.70 -16.54 -1.09
C LYS A 204 4.96 -16.34 -2.58
N GLU A 205 4.02 -15.72 -3.29
CA GLU A 205 4.04 -15.63 -4.75
C GLU A 205 4.81 -14.44 -5.27
N ALA A 206 4.73 -13.28 -4.61
CA ALA A 206 5.24 -12.02 -5.14
C ALA A 206 6.22 -11.28 -4.24
N ALA A 207 6.19 -11.48 -2.91
CA ALA A 207 7.07 -10.73 -2.04
C ALA A 207 8.53 -11.18 -2.19
N THR A 208 9.44 -10.21 -2.21
CA THR A 208 10.89 -10.46 -2.18
C THR A 208 11.48 -10.34 -0.77
N ARG A 209 10.74 -9.72 0.14
CA ARG A 209 11.14 -9.43 1.52
C ARG A 209 9.91 -9.31 2.41
N VAL A 210 10.02 -9.75 3.63
CA VAL A 210 8.95 -9.73 4.63
C VAL A 210 9.42 -9.05 5.90
N LEU A 211 8.70 -8.03 6.32
CA LEU A 211 8.88 -7.38 7.62
C LEU A 211 7.80 -7.87 8.57
N PHE A 212 8.19 -8.39 9.72
CA PHE A 212 7.24 -8.73 10.77
C PHE A 212 7.23 -7.63 11.82
N MET A 213 6.08 -7.00 11.99
CA MET A 213 5.88 -5.93 12.99
C MET A 213 5.12 -6.46 14.21
N ASP A 214 5.64 -6.14 15.40
CA ASP A 214 4.96 -6.38 16.68
C ASP A 214 5.27 -5.25 17.65
N HIS A 215 4.26 -4.79 18.41
CA HIS A 215 4.39 -3.69 19.39
C HIS A 215 5.16 -2.46 18.86
N GLY A 216 4.84 -2.04 17.63
CA GLY A 216 5.42 -0.85 17.01
C GLY A 216 6.87 -0.98 16.57
N LYS A 217 7.42 -2.20 16.51
CA LYS A 217 8.80 -2.49 16.09
C LYS A 217 8.83 -3.51 14.97
N ILE A 218 9.86 -3.46 14.13
CA ILE A 218 10.19 -4.55 13.21
C ILE A 218 11.03 -5.56 14.01
N ILE A 219 10.51 -6.78 14.20
CA ILE A 219 11.18 -7.83 14.96
C ILE A 219 11.73 -8.98 14.10
N ALA A 220 11.38 -8.99 12.80
CA ALA A 220 12.03 -9.82 11.80
C ALA A 220 12.01 -9.09 10.45
N ASP A 221 13.06 -9.34 9.65
CA ASP A 221 13.29 -8.78 8.33
C ASP A 221 13.97 -9.86 7.49
N GLU A 222 13.20 -10.61 6.75
CA GLU A 222 13.61 -11.88 6.15
C GLU A 222 13.05 -12.04 4.74
N THR A 223 13.57 -13.00 3.98
CA THR A 223 12.93 -13.44 2.74
C THR A 223 11.71 -14.32 3.06
N PRO A 224 10.73 -14.46 2.13
CA PRO A 224 9.60 -15.37 2.32
C PRO A 224 10.04 -16.80 2.67
N ASP A 225 11.08 -17.32 2.00
CA ASP A 225 11.59 -18.67 2.25
C ASP A 225 12.13 -18.83 3.69
N GLN A 226 12.94 -17.87 4.15
CA GLN A 226 13.44 -17.86 5.53
C GLN A 226 12.30 -17.79 6.54
N LEU A 227 11.32 -16.95 6.27
CA LEU A 227 10.18 -16.76 7.17
C LEU A 227 9.31 -18.02 7.30
N PHE A 228 8.99 -18.70 6.19
CA PHE A 228 8.07 -19.83 6.20
C PHE A 228 8.74 -21.15 6.55
N ASN A 229 9.99 -21.36 6.10
CA ASN A 229 10.66 -22.65 6.22
C ASN A 229 11.72 -22.70 7.32
N ASN A 230 12.34 -21.56 7.68
CA ASN A 230 13.50 -21.51 8.58
C ASN A 230 13.38 -20.44 9.68
N CYS A 231 12.15 -20.05 10.06
CA CYS A 231 11.95 -18.98 11.03
C CYS A 231 12.51 -19.31 12.42
N GLN A 232 13.55 -18.60 12.83
CA GLN A 232 14.17 -18.76 14.14
C GLN A 232 13.45 -17.96 15.25
N ASN A 233 12.68 -16.94 14.87
CA ASN A 233 11.97 -16.12 15.83
C ASN A 233 10.70 -16.82 16.34
N VAL A 234 10.70 -17.18 17.62
CA VAL A 234 9.58 -17.89 18.28
C VAL A 234 8.26 -17.13 18.16
N ARG A 235 8.28 -15.79 18.23
CA ARG A 235 7.07 -14.96 18.13
C ARG A 235 6.48 -14.99 16.73
N VAL A 236 7.32 -14.90 15.71
CA VAL A 236 6.94 -15.01 14.29
C VAL A 236 6.40 -16.42 14.00
N SER A 237 7.11 -17.46 14.42
CA SER A 237 6.68 -18.85 14.23
C SER A 237 5.30 -19.14 14.89
N LYS A 238 5.05 -18.64 16.11
CA LYS A 238 3.74 -18.75 16.75
C LYS A 238 2.64 -18.01 16.00
N PHE A 239 2.94 -16.88 15.38
CA PHE A 239 1.98 -16.12 14.58
C PHE A 239 1.64 -16.86 13.29
N LEU A 240 2.65 -17.34 12.57
CA LEU A 240 2.46 -18.07 11.30
C LEU A 240 1.61 -19.33 11.49
N LYS A 241 1.84 -20.12 12.55
CA LYS A 241 1.04 -21.32 12.88
C LYS A 241 -0.46 -21.04 13.10
N LYS A 242 -0.86 -19.79 13.29
CA LYS A 242 -2.28 -19.41 13.48
C LYS A 242 -2.94 -18.98 12.16
N ILE A 243 -2.16 -18.67 11.14
CA ILE A 243 -2.64 -18.07 9.88
C ILE A 243 -2.43 -19.02 8.69
N VAL A 244 -1.42 -19.86 8.76
CA VAL A 244 -1.12 -20.91 7.76
C VAL A 244 -1.55 -22.25 8.32
#